data_3812327ddba3f978808cafe1769645c7
#
_entry.id   3812327ddba3f978808cafe1769645c7
#
_cell.length_a   1.000
_cell.length_b   1.000
_cell.length_c   1.000
_cell.angle_alpha   90.00
_cell.angle_beta   90.00
_cell.angle_gamma   90.00
#
_symmetry.space_group_name_H-M   'P 1'
#
loop_
_entity.id
_entity.type
_entity.pdbx_description
1 polymer ?
#
loop_
_entity_poly.entity_id
_entity_poly.type
_entity_poly.pdbx_seq_one_letter_code
_entity_poly.pdbx_strand_id
1 'polypeptide(L)'
;MIKKFMLRAVMITLLLSVHFIYAHADKYVIYPIPHSITMNRGSLTMTNKVNVVFESTIDLMTKKRLADVLSQHGMEVVEGTTDAGNITLRLGTIGSGENVETYAYETLALKKESIMKADRFDRHAIKVNADGITILGEHTNAVFCALASLEQMLEQMHDNALDFTTIYDYADQQNRGLVEGYYGYPYSVDVKKDLMRYMMRFKMNTYMFGAKSDPYHSQMWKDPYPTTISAEQEKNGWLTQDMLRDLAKVSEETKVNFIWAIHPGNEFLGSNTVISDIMSKFEKMHELGIRQFGVFVDDVSIPSSDADMKKNADRLTQLQEEIENKWNTEGSAPEDTVRPLHFVPQIYCNSFA
;
A
#
# COMPACT_ATOMS: atom_id res chain seq x y z
N MET A 1 58.98 5.55 -35.05
CA MET A 1 58.15 6.46 -34.28
C MET A 1 56.62 6.29 -34.58
N ILE A 2 56.28 6.25 -35.86
CA ILE A 2 54.85 6.17 -36.32
C ILE A 2 54.12 4.91 -35.84
N LYS A 3 54.77 3.70 -35.88
CA LYS A 3 54.12 2.45 -35.38
C LYS A 3 53.77 2.45 -33.89
N LYS A 4 54.59 3.09 -33.04
CA LYS A 4 54.26 3.23 -31.60
C LYS A 4 53.12 4.22 -31.33
N PHE A 5 52.98 5.24 -32.22
CA PHE A 5 51.89 6.21 -32.12
C PHE A 5 50.55 5.59 -32.55
N MET A 6 50.54 4.84 -33.64
CA MET A 6 49.34 4.12 -34.09
C MET A 6 48.86 3.05 -33.08
N LEU A 7 49.80 2.32 -32.46
CA LEU A 7 49.44 1.32 -31.45
C LEU A 7 48.84 1.95 -30.19
N ARG A 8 49.32 3.14 -29.78
CA ARG A 8 48.73 3.89 -28.66
C ARG A 8 47.37 4.49 -28.99
N ALA A 9 47.16 4.99 -30.23
CA ALA A 9 45.88 5.49 -30.70
C ALA A 9 44.81 4.37 -30.75
N VAL A 10 45.16 3.21 -31.27
CA VAL A 10 44.26 2.03 -31.31
C VAL A 10 43.93 1.55 -29.90
N MET A 11 44.90 1.51 -28.97
CA MET A 11 44.67 1.14 -27.59
C MET A 11 43.77 2.16 -26.84
N ILE A 12 43.92 3.45 -27.09
CA ILE A 12 43.05 4.49 -26.49
C ILE A 12 41.64 4.41 -27.08
N THR A 13 41.49 4.14 -28.37
CA THR A 13 40.18 3.96 -29.00
C THR A 13 39.49 2.70 -28.50
N LEU A 14 40.22 1.59 -28.27
CA LEU A 14 39.67 0.37 -27.67
C LEU A 14 39.26 0.58 -26.18
N LEU A 15 40.07 1.33 -25.40
CA LEU A 15 39.75 1.68 -24.03
C LEU A 15 38.53 2.61 -23.93
N LEU A 16 38.42 3.59 -24.85
CA LEU A 16 37.23 4.46 -24.94
C LEU A 16 35.96 3.67 -25.36
N SER A 17 36.10 2.73 -26.33
CA SER A 17 34.94 1.88 -26.70
C SER A 17 34.51 0.91 -25.60
N VAL A 18 35.46 0.42 -24.80
CA VAL A 18 35.13 -0.42 -23.63
C VAL A 18 34.44 0.42 -22.54
N HIS A 19 34.81 1.67 -22.34
CA HIS A 19 34.12 2.56 -21.40
C HIS A 19 32.71 2.94 -21.88
N PHE A 20 32.48 3.10 -23.18
CA PHE A 20 31.14 3.31 -23.73
C PHE A 20 30.20 2.09 -23.61
N ILE A 21 30.78 0.87 -23.56
CA ILE A 21 29.97 -0.37 -23.38
C ILE A 21 29.54 -0.58 -21.91
N TYR A 22 30.24 0.02 -20.94
CA TYR A 22 29.88 -0.06 -19.52
C TYR A 22 29.01 1.10 -19.00
N ALA A 23 28.64 2.07 -19.84
CA ALA A 23 27.94 3.29 -19.43
C ALA A 23 26.40 3.19 -19.55
N HIS A 24 25.81 1.99 -19.74
CA HIS A 24 24.36 1.83 -19.79
C HIS A 24 23.92 0.57 -19.04
N ALA A 25 23.96 0.65 -17.74
CA ALA A 25 23.11 -0.10 -16.86
C ALA A 25 22.89 0.72 -15.58
N ASP A 26 22.46 1.97 -15.73
CA ASP A 26 21.90 2.69 -14.60
C ASP A 26 20.64 1.94 -14.23
N LYS A 27 20.65 1.35 -13.02
CA LYS A 27 19.47 0.73 -12.45
C LYS A 27 18.38 1.78 -12.36
N TYR A 28 17.13 1.38 -12.58
CA TYR A 28 16.00 2.24 -12.23
C TYR A 28 16.10 2.73 -10.79
N VAL A 29 15.82 4.01 -10.59
CA VAL A 29 15.71 4.61 -9.26
C VAL A 29 14.27 4.39 -8.79
N ILE A 30 14.06 3.40 -7.94
CA ILE A 30 12.74 3.02 -7.43
C ILE A 30 12.73 3.19 -5.91
N TYR A 31 11.72 3.81 -5.38
CA TYR A 31 11.51 3.99 -3.94
C TYR A 31 10.18 3.37 -3.48
N PRO A 32 10.18 2.58 -2.38
CA PRO A 32 11.36 2.02 -1.69
C PRO A 32 12.23 1.20 -2.62
N ILE A 33 13.54 1.13 -2.32
CA ILE A 33 14.50 0.38 -3.15
C ILE A 33 14.11 -1.10 -3.14
N PRO A 34 13.89 -1.73 -4.31
CA PRO A 34 13.58 -3.16 -4.37
C PRO A 34 14.70 -4.02 -3.80
N HIS A 35 14.34 -5.12 -3.16
CA HIS A 35 15.31 -6.07 -2.57
C HIS A 35 16.23 -6.71 -3.61
N SER A 36 15.75 -6.89 -4.83
CA SER A 36 16.57 -7.37 -5.94
C SER A 36 16.12 -6.73 -7.24
N ILE A 37 17.06 -6.13 -7.97
CA ILE A 37 16.85 -5.63 -9.32
C ILE A 37 18.01 -6.11 -10.20
N THR A 38 17.69 -6.77 -11.30
CA THR A 38 18.64 -7.28 -12.27
C THR A 38 18.30 -6.70 -13.64
N MET A 39 19.25 -5.95 -14.20
CA MET A 39 19.16 -5.44 -15.57
C MET A 39 19.66 -6.51 -16.55
N ASN A 40 18.96 -6.67 -17.67
CA ASN A 40 19.32 -7.58 -18.73
C ASN A 40 19.57 -6.78 -20.02
N ARG A 41 20.23 -7.37 -21.00
CA ARG A 41 20.49 -6.72 -22.29
C ARG A 41 19.21 -6.63 -23.11
N GLY A 42 18.91 -5.46 -23.64
CA GLY A 42 17.77 -5.17 -24.49
C GLY A 42 16.72 -4.31 -23.80
N SER A 43 15.76 -3.85 -24.57
CA SER A 43 14.66 -3.02 -24.12
C SER A 43 13.35 -3.42 -24.79
N LEU A 44 12.24 -3.11 -24.14
CA LEU A 44 10.88 -3.26 -24.62
C LEU A 44 10.37 -1.89 -25.06
N THR A 45 10.15 -1.68 -26.35
CA THR A 45 9.49 -0.48 -26.84
C THR A 45 8.02 -0.52 -26.49
N MET A 46 7.54 0.48 -25.79
CA MET A 46 6.13 0.58 -25.37
C MET A 46 5.25 0.97 -26.56
N THR A 47 4.03 0.50 -26.56
CA THR A 47 3.02 0.81 -27.58
C THR A 47 1.91 1.67 -26.98
N ASN A 48 1.24 2.51 -27.79
CA ASN A 48 0.15 3.37 -27.31
C ASN A 48 -1.08 2.56 -26.84
N LYS A 49 -1.20 1.33 -27.30
CA LYS A 49 -2.17 0.34 -26.80
C LYS A 49 -1.42 -0.82 -26.19
N VAL A 50 -1.88 -1.25 -25.03
CA VAL A 50 -1.27 -2.34 -24.25
C VAL A 50 -2.31 -3.43 -24.08
N ASN A 51 -2.03 -4.62 -24.64
CA ASN A 51 -2.86 -5.80 -24.36
C ASN A 51 -2.66 -6.19 -22.90
N VAL A 52 -3.75 -6.33 -22.14
CA VAL A 52 -3.64 -6.71 -20.73
C VAL A 52 -4.35 -8.04 -20.48
N VAL A 53 -3.65 -8.92 -19.78
CA VAL A 53 -4.15 -10.19 -19.28
C VAL A 53 -4.21 -10.15 -17.77
N PHE A 54 -5.41 -10.24 -17.22
CA PHE A 54 -5.63 -10.35 -15.78
C PHE A 54 -6.05 -11.78 -15.41
N GLU A 55 -5.44 -12.35 -14.38
CA GLU A 55 -6.03 -13.52 -13.72
C GLU A 55 -7.28 -13.13 -12.93
N SER A 56 -8.16 -14.10 -12.68
CA SER A 56 -9.43 -13.88 -11.98
C SER A 56 -9.25 -13.34 -10.56
N THR A 57 -8.10 -13.59 -9.95
CA THR A 57 -7.69 -13.15 -8.61
C THR A 57 -7.32 -11.66 -8.52
N ILE A 58 -7.19 -10.97 -9.66
CA ILE A 58 -6.84 -9.53 -9.69
C ILE A 58 -8.11 -8.69 -9.51
N ASP A 59 -8.17 -7.95 -8.42
CA ASP A 59 -9.32 -7.13 -8.07
C ASP A 59 -9.47 -5.86 -8.92
N LEU A 60 -10.66 -5.25 -8.83
CA LEU A 60 -11.03 -4.07 -9.61
C LEU A 60 -10.11 -2.87 -9.35
N MET A 61 -9.68 -2.63 -8.10
CA MET A 61 -8.83 -1.48 -7.78
C MET A 61 -7.43 -1.65 -8.35
N THR A 62 -6.91 -2.87 -8.39
CA THR A 62 -5.63 -3.18 -9.04
C THR A 62 -5.70 -2.98 -10.56
N LYS A 63 -6.80 -3.40 -11.21
CA LYS A 63 -7.04 -3.15 -12.63
C LYS A 63 -7.14 -1.66 -12.94
N LYS A 64 -7.91 -0.91 -12.14
CA LYS A 64 -8.06 0.53 -12.28
C LYS A 64 -6.72 1.25 -12.13
N ARG A 65 -5.94 0.90 -11.11
CA ARG A 65 -4.60 1.49 -10.91
C ARG A 65 -3.69 1.27 -12.11
N LEU A 66 -3.67 0.05 -12.69
CA LEU A 66 -2.89 -0.19 -13.90
C LEU A 66 -3.33 0.72 -15.04
N ALA A 67 -4.64 0.86 -15.26
CA ALA A 67 -5.18 1.72 -16.30
C ALA A 67 -4.78 3.19 -16.07
N ASP A 68 -4.85 3.67 -14.84
CA ASP A 68 -4.46 5.03 -14.47
C ASP A 68 -2.95 5.26 -14.70
N VAL A 69 -2.09 4.32 -14.28
CA VAL A 69 -0.63 4.37 -14.49
C VAL A 69 -0.29 4.41 -15.98
N LEU A 70 -0.88 3.54 -16.80
CA LEU A 70 -0.64 3.52 -18.24
C LEU A 70 -1.16 4.81 -18.92
N SER A 71 -2.33 5.29 -18.52
CA SER A 71 -2.95 6.50 -19.07
C SER A 71 -2.10 7.75 -18.83
N GLN A 72 -1.44 7.86 -17.67
CA GLN A 72 -0.52 8.97 -17.36
C GLN A 72 0.66 9.05 -18.34
N HIS A 73 0.99 7.93 -18.98
CA HIS A 73 2.05 7.83 -19.99
C HIS A 73 1.51 7.75 -21.42
N GLY A 74 0.23 8.11 -21.64
CA GLY A 74 -0.39 8.15 -22.98
C GLY A 74 -0.70 6.76 -23.56
N MET A 75 -0.80 5.74 -22.72
CA MET A 75 -1.09 4.37 -23.12
C MET A 75 -2.53 3.97 -22.74
N GLU A 76 -3.19 3.19 -23.61
CA GLU A 76 -4.54 2.68 -23.42
C GLU A 76 -4.52 1.18 -23.13
N VAL A 77 -5.27 0.75 -22.13
CA VAL A 77 -5.48 -0.67 -21.80
C VAL A 77 -6.45 -1.28 -22.79
N VAL A 78 -6.07 -2.43 -23.36
CA VAL A 78 -6.94 -3.26 -24.21
C VAL A 78 -7.07 -4.65 -23.57
N GLU A 79 -8.27 -4.96 -23.07
CA GLU A 79 -8.57 -6.27 -22.49
C GLU A 79 -9.19 -7.22 -23.52
N GLY A 80 -8.91 -8.52 -23.37
CA GLY A 80 -9.61 -9.59 -24.11
C GLY A 80 -9.20 -9.75 -25.57
N THR A 81 -8.24 -8.96 -26.07
CA THR A 81 -7.70 -9.12 -27.43
C THR A 81 -6.18 -9.23 -27.36
N THR A 82 -5.60 -10.06 -28.26
CA THR A 82 -4.16 -10.15 -28.48
C THR A 82 -3.85 -9.59 -29.86
N ASP A 83 -3.83 -8.27 -30.00
CA ASP A 83 -3.30 -7.65 -31.20
C ASP A 83 -1.78 -7.80 -31.19
N ALA A 84 -1.22 -8.48 -32.19
CA ALA A 84 0.20 -8.77 -32.29
C ALA A 84 1.07 -7.50 -32.45
N GLY A 85 0.47 -6.37 -32.79
CA GLY A 85 1.16 -5.07 -32.86
C GLY A 85 1.36 -4.38 -31.49
N ASN A 86 0.69 -4.84 -30.45
CA ASN A 86 0.75 -4.27 -29.10
C ASN A 86 1.62 -5.11 -28.18
N ILE A 87 2.30 -4.46 -27.23
CA ILE A 87 2.93 -5.20 -26.12
C ILE A 87 1.87 -5.86 -25.25
N THR A 88 2.25 -6.91 -24.54
CA THR A 88 1.37 -7.58 -23.57
C THR A 88 1.86 -7.36 -22.14
N LEU A 89 0.95 -6.94 -21.28
CA LEU A 89 1.15 -6.83 -19.84
C LEU A 89 0.28 -7.87 -19.13
N ARG A 90 0.86 -8.67 -18.23
CA ARG A 90 0.23 -9.80 -17.54
C ARG A 90 0.29 -9.60 -16.04
N LEU A 91 -0.85 -9.71 -15.36
CA LEU A 91 -0.96 -9.65 -13.90
C LEU A 91 -1.58 -10.93 -13.36
N GLY A 92 -0.87 -11.56 -12.45
CA GLY A 92 -1.32 -12.80 -11.81
C GLY A 92 -0.92 -12.91 -10.35
N THR A 93 -1.46 -13.94 -9.69
CA THR A 93 -1.13 -14.24 -8.29
C THR A 93 -0.61 -15.66 -8.12
N ILE A 94 0.23 -15.85 -7.12
CA ILE A 94 0.82 -17.14 -6.78
C ILE A 94 -0.26 -18.05 -6.18
N GLY A 95 -0.37 -19.25 -6.71
CA GLY A 95 -1.36 -20.25 -6.29
C GLY A 95 -2.71 -20.11 -7.00
N SER A 96 -2.83 -19.23 -8.00
CA SER A 96 -4.03 -19.15 -8.84
C SER A 96 -4.26 -20.40 -9.69
N GLY A 97 -3.16 -21.05 -10.12
CA GLY A 97 -3.19 -22.13 -11.08
C GLY A 97 -3.58 -21.66 -12.51
N GLU A 98 -3.63 -20.37 -12.75
CA GLU A 98 -4.00 -19.78 -14.02
C GLU A 98 -2.79 -19.53 -14.95
N ASN A 99 -3.08 -19.03 -16.15
CA ASN A 99 -2.08 -18.93 -17.22
C ASN A 99 -0.91 -17.98 -16.94
N VAL A 100 -1.11 -16.90 -16.20
CA VAL A 100 -0.03 -15.92 -15.92
C VAL A 100 0.96 -16.53 -14.93
N GLU A 101 0.50 -17.21 -13.89
CA GLU A 101 1.38 -17.91 -12.95
C GLU A 101 2.20 -18.99 -13.67
N THR A 102 1.56 -19.82 -14.49
CA THR A 102 2.21 -20.87 -15.29
C THR A 102 3.27 -20.26 -16.23
N TYR A 103 2.90 -19.21 -16.97
CA TYR A 103 3.81 -18.50 -17.88
C TYR A 103 5.02 -17.91 -17.13
N ALA A 104 4.79 -17.32 -15.96
CA ALA A 104 5.85 -16.73 -15.15
C ALA A 104 6.92 -17.75 -14.72
N TYR A 105 6.50 -18.95 -14.35
CA TYR A 105 7.44 -19.98 -13.92
C TYR A 105 8.06 -20.77 -15.09
N GLU A 106 7.26 -21.23 -16.04
CA GLU A 106 7.70 -22.13 -17.08
C GLU A 106 8.41 -21.41 -18.23
N THR A 107 7.92 -20.23 -18.63
CA THR A 107 8.48 -19.48 -19.76
C THR A 107 9.49 -18.41 -19.31
N LEU A 108 9.15 -17.63 -18.28
CA LEU A 108 10.02 -16.55 -17.82
C LEU A 108 11.04 -16.99 -16.79
N ALA A 109 10.95 -18.21 -16.31
CA ALA A 109 11.82 -18.81 -15.30
C ALA A 109 11.92 -17.96 -14.00
N LEU A 110 10.83 -17.31 -13.62
CA LEU A 110 10.77 -16.65 -12.32
C LEU A 110 10.84 -17.69 -11.21
N LYS A 111 11.57 -17.38 -10.16
CA LYS A 111 11.83 -18.31 -9.07
C LYS A 111 10.85 -18.08 -7.92
N LYS A 112 9.98 -19.05 -7.68
CA LYS A 112 8.99 -18.97 -6.59
C LYS A 112 9.65 -18.72 -5.24
N GLU A 113 10.78 -19.39 -4.95
CA GLU A 113 11.56 -19.20 -3.72
C GLU A 113 12.20 -17.80 -3.59
N SER A 114 12.38 -17.08 -4.70
CA SER A 114 12.85 -15.70 -4.69
C SER A 114 11.72 -14.72 -4.38
N ILE A 115 10.47 -15.06 -4.71
CA ILE A 115 9.29 -14.26 -4.40
C ILE A 115 8.84 -14.57 -2.97
N MET A 116 8.62 -15.85 -2.64
CA MET A 116 7.98 -16.29 -1.40
C MET A 116 8.96 -16.34 -0.21
N LYS A 117 9.51 -15.16 0.15
CA LYS A 117 10.36 -15.04 1.35
C LYS A 117 9.51 -15.21 2.61
N ALA A 118 9.99 -16.07 3.53
CA ALA A 118 9.34 -16.27 4.82
C ALA A 118 9.28 -14.97 5.64
N ASP A 119 8.20 -14.78 6.38
CA ASP A 119 7.98 -13.64 7.27
C ASP A 119 8.07 -12.27 6.56
N ARG A 120 7.63 -12.22 5.29
CA ARG A 120 7.58 -11.00 4.49
C ARG A 120 6.19 -10.80 3.92
N PHE A 121 5.88 -9.55 3.55
CA PHE A 121 4.55 -9.10 3.13
C PHE A 121 4.59 -8.52 1.72
N ASP A 122 3.45 -8.52 1.02
CA ASP A 122 3.29 -7.93 -0.31
C ASP A 122 4.36 -8.41 -1.31
N ARG A 123 4.74 -9.69 -1.22
CA ARG A 123 5.81 -10.33 -2.02
C ARG A 123 5.43 -10.39 -3.49
N HIS A 124 6.30 -9.90 -4.36
CA HIS A 124 6.04 -9.86 -5.79
C HIS A 124 7.30 -9.90 -6.66
N ALA A 125 7.10 -10.19 -7.94
CA ALA A 125 8.11 -10.05 -8.98
C ALA A 125 7.57 -9.27 -10.16
N ILE A 126 8.46 -8.52 -10.84
CA ILE A 126 8.22 -7.86 -12.10
C ILE A 126 9.26 -8.37 -13.11
N LYS A 127 8.81 -8.76 -14.29
CA LYS A 127 9.68 -9.15 -15.40
C LYS A 127 9.33 -8.31 -16.62
N VAL A 128 10.33 -7.59 -17.15
CA VAL A 128 10.28 -6.91 -18.45
C VAL A 128 11.21 -7.66 -19.38
N ASN A 129 10.70 -8.12 -20.51
CA ASN A 129 11.44 -8.81 -21.57
C ASN A 129 10.85 -8.50 -22.95
N ALA A 130 11.34 -9.17 -24.01
CA ALA A 130 10.85 -8.97 -25.37
C ALA A 130 9.36 -9.32 -25.56
N ASP A 131 8.81 -10.20 -24.70
CA ASP A 131 7.40 -10.64 -24.76
C ASP A 131 6.43 -9.73 -24.00
N GLY A 132 6.97 -8.67 -23.35
CA GLY A 132 6.17 -7.71 -22.59
C GLY A 132 6.54 -7.59 -21.12
N ILE A 133 5.56 -7.28 -20.30
CA ILE A 133 5.70 -7.10 -18.85
C ILE A 133 4.85 -8.14 -18.14
N THR A 134 5.43 -8.82 -17.15
CA THR A 134 4.69 -9.76 -16.29
C THR A 134 4.92 -9.39 -14.84
N ILE A 135 3.81 -9.29 -14.10
CA ILE A 135 3.78 -9.05 -12.64
C ILE A 135 3.12 -10.25 -11.99
N LEU A 136 3.81 -10.85 -11.03
CA LEU A 136 3.30 -11.94 -10.22
C LEU A 136 3.44 -11.59 -8.73
N GLY A 137 2.33 -11.57 -8.00
CA GLY A 137 2.31 -11.29 -6.56
C GLY A 137 1.74 -12.43 -5.73
N GLU A 138 2.01 -12.46 -4.43
CA GLU A 138 1.40 -13.47 -3.55
C GLU A 138 -0.13 -13.33 -3.45
N HIS A 139 -0.64 -12.14 -3.66
CA HIS A 139 -2.07 -11.79 -3.74
C HIS A 139 -2.24 -10.47 -4.49
N THR A 140 -3.48 -10.08 -4.80
CA THR A 140 -3.77 -8.86 -5.57
C THR A 140 -3.18 -7.58 -4.97
N ASN A 141 -3.07 -7.44 -3.63
CA ASN A 141 -2.44 -6.29 -2.99
C ASN A 141 -0.93 -6.24 -3.25
N ALA A 142 -0.25 -7.39 -3.32
CA ALA A 142 1.16 -7.46 -3.70
C ALA A 142 1.37 -7.01 -5.16
N VAL A 143 0.46 -7.40 -6.07
CA VAL A 143 0.44 -6.90 -7.45
C VAL A 143 0.20 -5.39 -7.47
N PHE A 144 -0.70 -4.89 -6.65
CA PHE A 144 -0.95 -3.45 -6.50
C PHE A 144 0.30 -2.69 -6.04
N CYS A 145 1.08 -3.24 -5.11
CA CYS A 145 2.38 -2.70 -4.69
C CYS A 145 3.41 -2.74 -5.83
N ALA A 146 3.42 -3.79 -6.66
CA ALA A 146 4.31 -3.89 -7.81
C ALA A 146 4.05 -2.79 -8.85
N LEU A 147 2.78 -2.35 -9.01
CA LEU A 147 2.43 -1.25 -9.89
C LEU A 147 3.11 0.07 -9.49
N ALA A 148 3.44 0.28 -8.21
CA ALA A 148 4.22 1.44 -7.78
C ALA A 148 5.65 1.42 -8.33
N SER A 149 6.27 0.24 -8.43
CA SER A 149 7.56 0.10 -9.10
C SER A 149 7.46 0.30 -10.59
N LEU A 150 6.43 -0.28 -11.23
CA LEU A 150 6.19 -0.10 -12.67
C LEU A 150 5.97 1.38 -13.02
N GLU A 151 5.15 2.11 -12.24
CA GLU A 151 4.93 3.55 -12.43
C GLU A 151 6.25 4.32 -12.43
N GLN A 152 7.11 4.10 -11.44
CA GLN A 152 8.42 4.75 -11.35
C GLN A 152 9.39 4.32 -12.48
N MET A 153 9.28 3.10 -12.99
CA MET A 153 10.04 2.67 -14.16
C MET A 153 9.55 3.37 -15.43
N LEU A 154 8.24 3.52 -15.60
CA LEU A 154 7.66 4.22 -16.76
C LEU A 154 8.05 5.71 -16.79
N GLU A 155 8.17 6.36 -15.63
CA GLU A 155 8.66 7.74 -15.53
C GLU A 155 10.12 7.91 -15.98
N GLN A 156 10.89 6.84 -16.00
CA GLN A 156 12.29 6.80 -16.36
C GLN A 156 12.54 6.21 -17.77
N MET A 157 11.48 6.06 -18.58
CA MET A 157 11.61 5.59 -19.95
C MET A 157 12.47 6.55 -20.79
N HIS A 158 13.30 5.96 -21.62
CA HIS A 158 14.02 6.66 -22.67
C HIS A 158 13.58 6.15 -24.04
N ASP A 159 13.32 7.04 -24.98
CA ASP A 159 12.89 6.69 -26.34
C ASP A 159 11.66 5.76 -26.35
N ASN A 160 10.73 5.98 -25.39
CA ASN A 160 9.53 5.17 -25.22
C ASN A 160 9.82 3.68 -24.98
N ALA A 161 10.90 3.34 -24.28
CA ALA A 161 11.30 1.98 -24.02
C ALA A 161 11.65 1.75 -22.54
N LEU A 162 11.37 0.55 -22.07
CA LEU A 162 11.80 0.02 -20.78
C LEU A 162 12.94 -0.98 -20.97
N ASP A 163 13.99 -0.86 -20.20
CA ASP A 163 15.07 -1.84 -20.20
C ASP A 163 14.59 -3.20 -19.66
N PHE A 164 15.10 -4.28 -20.23
CA PHE A 164 14.81 -5.63 -19.74
C PHE A 164 15.27 -5.79 -18.30
N THR A 165 14.32 -6.10 -17.42
CA THR A 165 14.53 -6.04 -15.98
C THR A 165 13.85 -7.21 -15.30
N THR A 166 14.44 -7.70 -14.22
CA THR A 166 13.79 -8.61 -13.27
C THR A 166 13.88 -8.00 -11.89
N ILE A 167 12.74 -7.83 -11.23
CA ILE A 167 12.63 -7.33 -9.86
C ILE A 167 12.02 -8.42 -9.00
N TYR A 168 12.58 -8.62 -7.81
CA TYR A 168 11.95 -9.35 -6.70
C TYR A 168 11.88 -8.41 -5.51
N ASP A 169 10.69 -8.23 -4.99
CA ASP A 169 10.46 -7.28 -3.91
C ASP A 169 9.39 -7.76 -2.92
N TYR A 170 9.48 -7.22 -1.71
CA TYR A 170 8.57 -7.50 -0.61
C TYR A 170 8.66 -6.39 0.43
N ALA A 171 7.78 -6.40 1.41
CA ALA A 171 7.85 -5.50 2.55
C ALA A 171 8.32 -6.26 3.81
N ASP A 172 9.22 -5.66 4.59
CA ASP A 172 9.69 -6.19 5.87
C ASP A 172 8.64 -6.01 6.98
N GLN A 173 7.75 -5.03 6.84
CA GLN A 173 6.70 -4.72 7.81
C GLN A 173 5.33 -4.82 7.16
N GLN A 174 4.38 -5.40 7.89
CA GLN A 174 3.00 -5.53 7.43
C GLN A 174 2.34 -4.16 7.27
N ASN A 175 2.44 -3.31 8.28
CA ASN A 175 1.86 -1.96 8.29
C ASN A 175 2.96 -0.92 8.07
N ARG A 176 2.75 -0.05 7.07
CA ARG A 176 3.71 0.96 6.65
C ARG A 176 2.96 2.25 6.35
N GLY A 177 3.28 3.32 7.08
CA GLY A 177 2.55 4.55 6.86
C GLY A 177 2.77 5.60 7.92
N LEU A 178 1.74 6.37 8.19
CA LEU A 178 1.78 7.47 9.14
C LEU A 178 0.64 7.41 10.14
N VAL A 179 0.85 8.08 11.27
CA VAL A 179 -0.15 8.31 12.31
C VAL A 179 -0.41 9.81 12.41
N GLU A 180 -1.67 10.19 12.28
CA GLU A 180 -2.14 11.55 12.56
C GLU A 180 -2.70 11.58 13.99
N GLY A 181 -1.84 11.80 14.98
CA GLY A 181 -2.16 11.73 16.42
C GLY A 181 -1.73 12.96 17.21
N TYR A 182 -1.54 14.10 16.56
CA TYR A 182 -1.02 15.32 17.16
C TYR A 182 -2.12 16.30 17.63
N TYR A 183 -1.70 17.29 18.38
CA TYR A 183 -2.49 18.48 18.74
C TYR A 183 -2.25 19.61 17.74
N GLY A 184 -3.19 20.54 17.66
CA GLY A 184 -3.07 21.75 16.85
C GLY A 184 -3.90 21.67 15.56
N TYR A 185 -3.43 22.34 14.50
CA TYR A 185 -4.18 22.39 13.24
C TYR A 185 -4.05 21.06 12.50
N PRO A 186 -5.17 20.36 12.23
CA PRO A 186 -5.17 19.11 11.50
C PRO A 186 -4.96 19.35 10.01
N TYR A 187 -4.59 18.32 9.28
CA TYR A 187 -4.66 18.33 7.83
C TYR A 187 -6.12 18.46 7.37
N SER A 188 -6.34 19.20 6.29
CA SER A 188 -7.65 19.21 5.63
C SER A 188 -7.97 17.82 5.04
N VAL A 189 -9.25 17.59 4.75
CA VAL A 189 -9.68 16.32 4.11
C VAL A 189 -8.97 16.10 2.79
N ASP A 190 -8.77 17.16 1.98
CA ASP A 190 -8.07 17.04 0.70
C ASP A 190 -6.60 16.66 0.89
N VAL A 191 -5.91 17.24 1.88
CA VAL A 191 -4.53 16.85 2.21
C VAL A 191 -4.47 15.39 2.68
N LYS A 192 -5.43 14.90 3.48
CA LYS A 192 -5.50 13.49 3.89
C LYS A 192 -5.66 12.56 2.69
N LYS A 193 -6.53 12.91 1.74
CA LYS A 193 -6.72 12.17 0.49
C LYS A 193 -5.45 12.15 -0.36
N ASP A 194 -4.78 13.28 -0.49
CA ASP A 194 -3.53 13.38 -1.26
C ASP A 194 -2.37 12.63 -0.59
N LEU A 195 -2.31 12.62 0.75
CA LEU A 195 -1.37 11.78 1.49
C LEU A 195 -1.58 10.30 1.20
N MET A 196 -2.83 9.80 1.18
CA MET A 196 -3.08 8.39 0.82
C MET A 196 -2.67 8.08 -0.62
N ARG A 197 -2.91 8.98 -1.58
CA ARG A 197 -2.43 8.82 -2.97
C ARG A 197 -0.90 8.82 -3.06
N TYR A 198 -0.24 9.70 -2.32
CA TYR A 198 1.22 9.70 -2.19
C TYR A 198 1.75 8.41 -1.58
N MET A 199 1.14 7.96 -0.49
CA MET A 199 1.51 6.73 0.20
C MET A 199 1.40 5.50 -0.70
N MET A 200 0.33 5.39 -1.48
CA MET A 200 0.14 4.34 -2.49
C MET A 200 1.33 4.26 -3.45
N ARG A 201 1.85 5.39 -3.89
CA ARG A 201 2.99 5.47 -4.82
C ARG A 201 4.29 4.94 -4.24
N PHE A 202 4.44 4.97 -2.91
CA PHE A 202 5.61 4.49 -2.18
C PHE A 202 5.37 3.19 -1.39
N LYS A 203 4.35 2.40 -1.81
CA LYS A 203 4.01 1.10 -1.21
C LYS A 203 3.68 1.17 0.28
N MET A 204 3.27 2.34 0.78
CA MET A 204 2.71 2.49 2.11
C MET A 204 1.22 2.08 2.07
N ASN A 205 0.74 1.52 3.19
CA ASN A 205 -0.59 0.92 3.24
C ASN A 205 -1.40 1.26 4.49
N THR A 206 -0.92 2.19 5.33
CA THR A 206 -1.55 2.46 6.63
C THR A 206 -1.59 3.96 6.93
N TYR A 207 -2.78 4.54 7.02
CA TYR A 207 -3.02 5.88 7.52
C TYR A 207 -3.85 5.78 8.79
N MET A 208 -3.24 5.98 9.96
CA MET A 208 -3.93 5.91 11.24
C MET A 208 -4.37 7.31 11.67
N PHE A 209 -5.68 7.50 11.77
CA PHE A 209 -6.30 8.76 12.16
C PHE A 209 -6.76 8.72 13.61
N GLY A 210 -6.15 9.57 14.45
CA GLY A 210 -6.46 9.75 15.86
C GLY A 210 -6.07 11.16 16.34
N ALA A 211 -6.35 12.18 15.50
CA ALA A 211 -6.00 13.56 15.79
C ALA A 211 -6.78 14.09 17.01
N LYS A 212 -6.07 14.55 18.02
CA LYS A 212 -6.67 15.10 19.28
C LYS A 212 -7.52 16.35 19.02
N SER A 213 -7.36 17.03 17.88
CA SER A 213 -8.18 18.14 17.43
C SER A 213 -9.57 17.71 16.94
N ASP A 214 -9.77 16.44 16.60
CA ASP A 214 -11.10 15.90 16.30
C ASP A 214 -11.80 15.53 17.62
N PRO A 215 -12.88 16.24 18.01
CA PRO A 215 -13.56 15.96 19.27
C PRO A 215 -14.23 14.57 19.28
N TYR A 216 -14.61 14.04 18.11
CA TYR A 216 -15.29 12.75 17.99
C TYR A 216 -14.33 11.56 18.11
N HIS A 217 -13.03 11.81 18.05
CA HIS A 217 -12.00 10.86 18.42
C HIS A 217 -11.85 10.73 19.95
N SER A 218 -12.03 11.81 20.71
CA SER A 218 -11.71 11.88 22.14
C SER A 218 -12.83 12.39 23.03
N GLN A 219 -13.08 13.72 23.03
CA GLN A 219 -13.99 14.35 24.01
C GLN A 219 -15.46 13.95 23.85
N MET A 220 -15.89 13.82 22.60
CA MET A 220 -17.24 13.44 22.19
C MET A 220 -17.25 12.07 21.52
N TRP A 221 -16.39 11.17 21.98
CA TRP A 221 -16.13 9.90 21.30
C TRP A 221 -17.38 8.98 21.19
N LYS A 222 -18.37 9.15 22.08
CA LYS A 222 -19.65 8.41 22.03
C LYS A 222 -20.63 8.98 21.01
N ASP A 223 -20.46 10.27 20.66
CA ASP A 223 -21.42 10.94 19.80
C ASP A 223 -21.19 10.58 18.33
N PRO A 224 -22.26 10.56 17.51
CA PRO A 224 -22.11 10.41 16.06
C PRO A 224 -21.43 11.65 15.45
N TYR A 225 -20.70 11.44 14.36
CA TYR A 225 -20.23 12.57 13.57
C TYR A 225 -21.42 13.38 13.01
N PRO A 226 -21.31 14.71 12.94
CA PRO A 226 -22.36 15.56 12.40
C PRO A 226 -22.44 15.42 10.86
N THR A 227 -23.59 15.81 10.32
CA THR A 227 -23.78 15.93 8.86
C THR A 227 -23.27 17.27 8.33
N THR A 228 -23.22 18.30 9.17
CA THR A 228 -22.75 19.65 8.82
C THR A 228 -21.93 20.24 9.95
N ILE A 229 -20.95 21.06 9.59
CA ILE A 229 -20.10 21.83 10.51
C ILE A 229 -19.92 23.25 9.99
N SER A 230 -19.54 24.18 10.86
CA SER A 230 -19.14 25.53 10.46
C SER A 230 -17.73 25.55 9.89
N ALA A 231 -17.38 26.57 9.12
CA ALA A 231 -16.02 26.76 8.61
C ALA A 231 -14.96 26.86 9.72
N GLU A 232 -15.33 27.39 10.88
CA GLU A 232 -14.44 27.45 12.05
C GLU A 232 -14.21 26.05 12.66
N GLN A 233 -15.25 25.23 12.76
CA GLN A 233 -15.13 23.84 13.21
C GLN A 233 -14.27 23.02 12.25
N GLU A 234 -14.47 23.17 10.94
CA GLU A 234 -13.64 22.50 9.92
C GLU A 234 -12.18 22.91 10.04
N LYS A 235 -11.90 24.21 10.18
CA LYS A 235 -10.54 24.71 10.41
C LYS A 235 -9.89 24.13 11.67
N ASN A 236 -10.69 23.83 12.70
CA ASN A 236 -10.25 23.22 13.94
C ASN A 236 -10.21 21.68 13.90
N GLY A 237 -10.47 21.06 12.75
CA GLY A 237 -10.29 19.62 12.54
C GLY A 237 -11.51 18.76 12.75
N TRP A 238 -12.66 19.38 12.89
CA TRP A 238 -13.90 18.61 12.94
C TRP A 238 -14.20 18.03 11.57
N LEU A 239 -14.77 16.83 11.55
CA LEU A 239 -15.17 16.13 10.34
C LEU A 239 -16.68 15.92 10.30
N THR A 240 -17.21 15.80 9.10
CA THR A 240 -18.59 15.36 8.86
C THR A 240 -18.61 13.89 8.46
N GLN A 241 -19.81 13.29 8.48
CA GLN A 241 -20.02 11.93 7.96
C GLN A 241 -19.60 11.80 6.49
N ASP A 242 -19.92 12.79 5.65
CA ASP A 242 -19.57 12.77 4.22
C ASP A 242 -18.05 12.87 4.00
N MET A 243 -17.36 13.69 4.78
CA MET A 243 -15.89 13.74 4.76
C MET A 243 -15.25 12.40 5.11
N LEU A 244 -15.81 11.67 6.07
CA LEU A 244 -15.34 10.33 6.43
C LEU A 244 -15.64 9.29 5.34
N ARG A 245 -16.80 9.37 4.67
CA ARG A 245 -17.11 8.53 3.50
C ARG A 245 -16.12 8.79 2.35
N ASP A 246 -15.78 10.05 2.11
CA ASP A 246 -14.79 10.42 1.09
C ASP A 246 -13.39 9.85 1.42
N LEU A 247 -12.98 9.90 2.70
CA LEU A 247 -11.72 9.30 3.14
C LEU A 247 -11.74 7.77 3.00
N ALA A 248 -12.84 7.12 3.39
CA ALA A 248 -13.01 5.68 3.24
C ALA A 248 -12.95 5.25 1.77
N LYS A 249 -13.56 6.01 0.86
CA LYS A 249 -13.50 5.77 -0.58
C LYS A 249 -12.07 5.86 -1.12
N VAL A 250 -11.32 6.90 -0.74
CA VAL A 250 -9.92 7.04 -1.17
C VAL A 250 -9.04 5.95 -0.55
N SER A 251 -9.33 5.51 0.67
CA SER A 251 -8.69 4.35 1.30
C SER A 251 -8.86 3.08 0.45
N GLU A 252 -10.05 2.81 -0.03
CA GLU A 252 -10.33 1.69 -0.94
C GLU A 252 -9.56 1.83 -2.27
N GLU A 253 -9.65 2.99 -2.91
CA GLU A 253 -9.01 3.28 -4.21
C GLU A 253 -7.49 3.14 -4.15
N THR A 254 -6.87 3.57 -3.05
CA THR A 254 -5.42 3.57 -2.87
C THR A 254 -4.87 2.33 -2.19
N LYS A 255 -5.75 1.50 -1.62
CA LYS A 255 -5.41 0.38 -0.72
C LYS A 255 -4.54 0.82 0.47
N VAL A 256 -4.60 2.09 0.83
CA VAL A 256 -4.05 2.63 2.07
C VAL A 256 -5.15 2.58 3.12
N ASN A 257 -5.03 1.69 4.08
CA ASN A 257 -6.04 1.53 5.13
C ASN A 257 -6.17 2.80 5.95
N PHE A 258 -7.33 3.42 5.89
CA PHE A 258 -7.69 4.49 6.79
C PHE A 258 -8.19 3.89 8.10
N ILE A 259 -7.30 3.82 9.11
CA ILE A 259 -7.62 3.32 10.43
C ILE A 259 -8.18 4.47 11.24
N TRP A 260 -9.45 4.38 11.60
CA TRP A 260 -10.06 5.34 12.51
C TRP A 260 -9.86 4.90 13.95
N ALA A 261 -9.20 5.73 14.76
CA ALA A 261 -8.93 5.43 16.14
C ALA A 261 -9.86 6.18 17.09
N ILE A 262 -10.18 5.56 18.22
CA ILE A 262 -10.94 6.15 19.32
C ILE A 262 -10.04 6.32 20.55
N HIS A 263 -10.26 7.40 21.30
CA HIS A 263 -9.56 7.68 22.55
C HIS A 263 -10.57 7.81 23.70
N PRO A 264 -10.96 6.70 24.33
CA PRO A 264 -11.98 6.70 25.40
C PRO A 264 -11.45 7.25 26.73
N GLY A 265 -10.21 7.67 26.80
CA GLY A 265 -9.59 8.22 27.99
C GLY A 265 -9.56 7.20 29.16
N ASN A 266 -9.71 7.71 30.35
CA ASN A 266 -9.76 6.88 31.57
C ASN A 266 -11.00 5.97 31.67
N GLU A 267 -12.03 6.19 30.82
CA GLU A 267 -13.18 5.30 30.75
C GLU A 267 -12.78 3.90 30.26
N PHE A 268 -11.67 3.78 29.52
CA PHE A 268 -11.22 2.46 29.04
C PHE A 268 -10.99 1.48 30.18
N LEU A 269 -10.49 1.91 31.34
CA LEU A 269 -10.38 1.08 32.53
C LEU A 269 -11.55 1.27 33.52
N GLY A 270 -12.11 2.48 33.58
CA GLY A 270 -13.07 2.87 34.63
C GLY A 270 -14.51 2.46 34.35
N SER A 271 -14.97 2.48 33.11
CA SER A 271 -16.38 2.23 32.78
C SER A 271 -16.66 0.74 32.55
N ASN A 272 -17.84 0.28 33.00
CA ASN A 272 -18.32 -1.10 32.75
C ASN A 272 -19.02 -1.23 31.40
N THR A 273 -19.39 -0.12 30.74
CA THR A 273 -20.07 -0.11 29.43
C THR A 273 -19.12 0.22 28.29
N VAL A 274 -17.82 0.42 28.56
CA VAL A 274 -16.88 0.96 27.55
C VAL A 274 -16.81 0.11 26.28
N ILE A 275 -16.88 -1.22 26.38
CA ILE A 275 -16.81 -2.10 25.20
C ILE A 275 -18.05 -1.92 24.33
N SER A 276 -19.25 -1.96 24.92
CA SER A 276 -20.49 -1.73 24.18
C SER A 276 -20.59 -0.33 23.60
N ASP A 277 -20.07 0.68 24.31
CA ASP A 277 -20.02 2.07 23.82
C ASP A 277 -19.05 2.20 22.62
N ILE A 278 -17.86 1.57 22.68
CA ILE A 278 -16.90 1.53 21.60
C ILE A 278 -17.48 0.78 20.39
N MET A 279 -18.07 -0.38 20.59
CA MET A 279 -18.70 -1.14 19.51
C MET A 279 -19.81 -0.35 18.83
N SER A 280 -20.66 0.34 19.60
CA SER A 280 -21.70 1.23 19.04
C SER A 280 -21.12 2.35 18.17
N LYS A 281 -19.94 2.87 18.55
CA LYS A 281 -19.25 3.86 17.73
C LYS A 281 -18.63 3.23 16.47
N PHE A 282 -17.99 2.07 16.59
CA PHE A 282 -17.40 1.35 15.45
C PHE A 282 -18.47 0.95 14.44
N GLU A 283 -19.68 0.58 14.86
CA GLU A 283 -20.81 0.34 13.97
C GLU A 283 -21.12 1.56 13.09
N LYS A 284 -21.22 2.74 13.69
CA LYS A 284 -21.46 3.98 12.95
C LYS A 284 -20.31 4.30 11.99
N MET A 285 -19.07 4.02 12.38
CA MET A 285 -17.92 4.21 11.51
C MET A 285 -17.88 3.18 10.37
N HIS A 286 -18.28 1.94 10.62
CA HIS A 286 -18.41 0.89 9.61
C HIS A 286 -19.44 1.28 8.54
N GLU A 287 -20.59 1.85 8.94
CA GLU A 287 -21.62 2.40 8.03
C GLU A 287 -21.09 3.54 7.14
N LEU A 288 -20.05 4.23 7.60
CA LEU A 288 -19.36 5.26 6.80
C LEU A 288 -18.24 4.70 5.90
N GLY A 289 -18.04 3.38 5.89
CA GLY A 289 -17.06 2.70 5.04
C GLY A 289 -15.72 2.42 5.70
N ILE A 290 -15.53 2.71 6.99
CA ILE A 290 -14.30 2.39 7.72
C ILE A 290 -14.23 0.89 7.96
N ARG A 291 -13.06 0.28 7.68
CA ARG A 291 -12.84 -1.18 7.77
C ARG A 291 -11.66 -1.58 8.67
N GLN A 292 -11.13 -0.61 9.43
CA GLN A 292 -10.15 -0.88 10.47
C GLN A 292 -10.23 0.15 11.58
N PHE A 293 -10.09 -0.29 12.81
CA PHE A 293 -10.25 0.52 14.00
C PHE A 293 -8.99 0.52 14.86
N GLY A 294 -8.84 1.57 15.66
CA GLY A 294 -7.80 1.68 16.68
C GLY A 294 -8.37 2.15 18.01
N VAL A 295 -7.73 1.74 19.09
CA VAL A 295 -7.98 2.27 20.44
C VAL A 295 -6.70 2.89 20.97
N PHE A 296 -6.75 4.19 21.25
CA PHE A 296 -5.65 4.93 21.85
C PHE A 296 -5.95 5.17 23.32
N VAL A 297 -5.02 4.81 24.17
CA VAL A 297 -5.06 5.11 25.62
C VAL A 297 -3.74 5.72 26.07
N ASP A 298 -3.00 6.32 25.14
CA ASP A 298 -1.89 7.22 25.43
C ASP A 298 -2.40 8.44 26.21
N ASP A 299 -1.55 9.09 26.97
CA ASP A 299 -1.86 10.30 27.76
C ASP A 299 -2.99 10.12 28.80
N VAL A 300 -3.25 8.91 29.27
CA VAL A 300 -4.18 8.61 30.36
C VAL A 300 -3.45 7.99 31.55
N SER A 301 -4.17 7.77 32.65
CA SER A 301 -3.60 7.17 33.85
C SER A 301 -2.96 5.81 33.53
N ILE A 302 -1.71 5.65 33.92
CA ILE A 302 -0.98 4.38 33.77
C ILE A 302 -1.62 3.34 34.70
N PRO A 303 -1.83 2.09 34.21
CA PRO A 303 -2.29 1.01 35.07
C PRO A 303 -1.36 0.84 36.27
N SER A 304 -1.90 0.86 37.46
CA SER A 304 -1.14 0.86 38.72
C SER A 304 -0.91 -0.54 39.31
N SER A 305 -1.49 -1.56 38.68
CA SER A 305 -1.45 -2.95 39.15
C SER A 305 -1.49 -3.94 37.99
N ASP A 306 -1.00 -5.16 38.25
CA ASP A 306 -1.14 -6.28 37.30
C ASP A 306 -2.61 -6.57 36.96
N ALA A 307 -3.52 -6.32 37.89
CA ALA A 307 -4.95 -6.47 37.68
C ALA A 307 -5.49 -5.47 36.64
N ASP A 308 -5.01 -4.21 36.67
CA ASP A 308 -5.39 -3.19 35.69
C ASP A 308 -4.79 -3.49 34.32
N MET A 309 -3.54 -3.96 34.27
CA MET A 309 -2.89 -4.40 33.03
C MET A 309 -3.64 -5.58 32.41
N LYS A 310 -4.01 -6.56 33.23
CA LYS A 310 -4.84 -7.69 32.80
C LYS A 310 -6.19 -7.22 32.29
N LYS A 311 -6.85 -6.29 32.98
CA LYS A 311 -8.13 -5.72 32.57
C LYS A 311 -8.06 -5.02 31.20
N ASN A 312 -6.96 -4.30 30.92
CA ASN A 312 -6.70 -3.73 29.59
C ASN A 312 -6.63 -4.84 28.53
N ALA A 313 -5.85 -5.88 28.77
CA ALA A 313 -5.70 -7.00 27.83
C ALA A 313 -7.03 -7.74 27.60
N ASP A 314 -7.76 -8.05 28.69
CA ASP A 314 -9.07 -8.72 28.60
C ASP A 314 -10.07 -7.89 27.77
N ARG A 315 -10.07 -6.55 27.94
CA ARG A 315 -10.97 -5.66 27.16
C ARG A 315 -10.60 -5.57 25.70
N LEU A 316 -9.31 -5.55 25.39
CA LEU A 316 -8.87 -5.56 23.98
C LEU A 316 -9.21 -6.89 23.32
N THR A 317 -9.03 -8.01 24.03
CA THR A 317 -9.42 -9.34 23.55
C THR A 317 -10.92 -9.39 23.31
N GLN A 318 -11.74 -8.97 24.28
CA GLN A 318 -13.18 -8.91 24.12
C GLN A 318 -13.60 -8.04 22.93
N LEU A 319 -12.99 -6.86 22.77
CA LEU A 319 -13.31 -5.96 21.67
C LEU A 319 -12.97 -6.58 20.31
N GLN A 320 -11.83 -7.26 20.19
CA GLN A 320 -11.45 -7.98 18.97
C GLN A 320 -12.43 -9.14 18.69
N GLU A 321 -12.82 -9.89 19.70
CA GLU A 321 -13.80 -10.98 19.58
C GLU A 321 -15.17 -10.46 19.12
N GLU A 322 -15.62 -9.32 19.64
CA GLU A 322 -16.88 -8.69 19.21
C GLU A 322 -16.81 -8.20 17.76
N ILE A 323 -15.67 -7.65 17.33
CA ILE A 323 -15.42 -7.29 15.93
C ILE A 323 -15.50 -8.52 15.03
N GLU A 324 -14.81 -9.62 15.39
CA GLU A 324 -14.83 -10.87 14.63
C GLU A 324 -16.24 -11.45 14.53
N ASN A 325 -16.95 -11.53 15.66
CA ASN A 325 -18.30 -12.07 15.72
C ASN A 325 -19.33 -11.24 14.93
N LYS A 326 -19.07 -9.93 14.76
CA LYS A 326 -20.01 -9.04 14.08
C LYS A 326 -19.77 -8.94 12.58
N TRP A 327 -18.54 -8.86 12.14
CA TRP A 327 -18.21 -8.54 10.73
C TRP A 327 -17.41 -9.60 9.99
N ASN A 328 -16.77 -10.55 10.71
CA ASN A 328 -15.86 -11.53 10.12
C ASN A 328 -16.38 -12.97 10.23
N THR A 329 -17.71 -13.15 10.23
CA THR A 329 -18.31 -14.47 10.29
C THR A 329 -18.28 -15.18 8.94
N GLU A 330 -18.48 -16.49 8.95
CA GLU A 330 -18.60 -17.26 7.70
C GLU A 330 -19.76 -16.71 6.84
N GLY A 331 -19.41 -16.35 5.59
CA GLY A 331 -20.36 -15.75 4.64
C GLY A 331 -20.44 -14.22 4.67
N SER A 332 -19.66 -13.54 5.51
CA SER A 332 -19.52 -12.09 5.43
C SER A 332 -18.95 -11.68 4.07
N ALA A 333 -19.50 -10.61 3.48
CA ALA A 333 -18.98 -10.07 2.25
C ALA A 333 -17.54 -9.52 2.49
N PRO A 334 -16.58 -9.82 1.61
CA PRO A 334 -15.19 -9.37 1.79
C PRO A 334 -15.05 -7.86 2.02
N GLU A 335 -15.89 -7.06 1.36
CA GLU A 335 -15.94 -5.61 1.49
C GLU A 335 -16.45 -5.12 2.85
N ASP A 336 -17.14 -5.95 3.61
CA ASP A 336 -17.67 -5.62 4.94
C ASP A 336 -16.80 -6.12 6.09
N THR A 337 -15.81 -6.96 5.80
CA THR A 337 -14.92 -7.48 6.83
C THR A 337 -14.07 -6.37 7.46
N VAL A 338 -13.84 -6.49 8.76
CA VAL A 338 -13.03 -5.55 9.55
C VAL A 338 -11.67 -6.17 9.85
N ARG A 339 -10.62 -5.41 9.61
CA ARG A 339 -9.25 -5.84 9.89
C ARG A 339 -8.96 -5.83 11.39
N PRO A 340 -7.91 -6.55 11.85
CA PRO A 340 -7.54 -6.58 13.26
C PRO A 340 -7.38 -5.19 13.88
N LEU A 341 -7.78 -5.08 15.14
CA LEU A 341 -7.73 -3.85 15.92
C LEU A 341 -6.29 -3.37 16.15
N HIS A 342 -6.07 -2.07 16.05
CA HIS A 342 -4.83 -1.43 16.47
C HIS A 342 -4.95 -0.88 17.89
N PHE A 343 -3.84 -0.90 18.64
CA PHE A 343 -3.81 -0.41 20.00
C PHE A 343 -2.57 0.43 20.28
N VAL A 344 -2.76 1.61 20.87
CA VAL A 344 -1.68 2.41 21.43
C VAL A 344 -1.82 2.42 22.94
N PRO A 345 -0.91 1.75 23.68
CA PRO A 345 -0.98 1.61 25.14
C PRO A 345 -0.55 2.88 25.86
N GLN A 346 -0.84 2.95 27.17
CA GLN A 346 -0.36 4.00 28.08
C GLN A 346 1.17 4.00 28.18
N ILE A 347 1.77 2.80 28.17
CA ILE A 347 3.22 2.60 28.24
C ILE A 347 3.69 2.12 26.86
N TYR A 348 4.23 3.03 26.07
CA TYR A 348 4.74 2.76 24.71
C TYR A 348 6.24 3.08 24.55
N CYS A 349 6.90 3.49 25.61
CA CYS A 349 8.36 3.65 25.65
C CYS A 349 8.93 3.40 27.06
N ASN A 350 10.21 3.07 27.13
CA ASN A 350 10.88 2.72 28.38
C ASN A 350 10.94 3.86 29.42
N SER A 351 10.74 5.11 29.00
CA SER A 351 10.71 6.24 29.93
C SER A 351 9.42 6.33 30.76
N PHE A 352 8.40 5.55 30.43
CA PHE A 352 7.15 5.46 31.17
C PHE A 352 7.02 4.17 32.00
N ALA A 353 8.01 3.27 31.90
CA ALA A 353 8.02 1.98 32.60
C ALA A 353 8.68 2.06 33.96
#